data_719027fde75f292b21202956920a5cf3
#
_entry.id   719027fde75f292b21202956920a5cf3
#
_cell.length_a   1.000
_cell.length_b   1.000
_cell.length_c   1.000
_cell.angle_alpha   90.00
_cell.angle_beta   90.00
_cell.angle_gamma   90.00
#
_symmetry.space_group_name_H-M   'P 1'
#
loop_
_entity.id
_entity.type
_entity.pdbx_description
1 polymer ?
#
loop_
_entity_poly.entity_id
_entity_poly.type
_entity_poly.pdbx_seq_one_letter_code
_entity_poly.pdbx_strand_id
1 'polypeptide(L)'
;MTANPPATAPVLVVNAGSSSIKLALCDRDGGRRLWQEQRTWGVPEGGEGQPLEALLDQWLAPLLSQAEPPPSLVVHRLVHGGSRFTAPTLLTEEVCAALADLVPLAPLHNGPALAVIRWLADRPGLEQWACFDTAFHATLPEEAFTYAIPQAWRQQGLRRFGFHGLNHQHVGETAARSLKPPLRLISCHLGAGCSLCAIAIGADGVPRSVDTTMGFTPLEGLVMASRSGSVDPGLLLHLLRSGVEATALDHALNRRSGLLGLSGLTGDMRELRSQAAAGHRGAALALAVFRHRLLQGIGAMAASLGGVDAIALTGGIGEHDHALALELEDALGWLEPLHWLRIPADEEGLMVRQCVAARVGAAPA
;
A
#
# COMPACT_ATOMS: atom_id res chain seq x y z
N MET A 1 -14.70 -34.51 0.02
CA MET A 1 -15.76 -33.63 -0.51
C MET A 1 -15.97 -32.52 0.52
N THR A 2 -15.29 -31.41 0.38
CA THR A 2 -15.51 -30.22 1.21
C THR A 2 -16.77 -29.54 0.70
N ALA A 3 -17.81 -29.50 1.52
CA ALA A 3 -19.04 -28.78 1.20
C ALA A 3 -18.69 -27.32 0.85
N ASN A 4 -19.23 -26.81 -0.24
CA ASN A 4 -19.14 -25.39 -0.57
C ASN A 4 -19.72 -24.60 0.61
N PRO A 5 -18.98 -23.69 1.23
CA PRO A 5 -19.50 -22.92 2.36
C PRO A 5 -20.74 -22.12 1.92
N PRO A 6 -21.69 -21.86 2.81
CA PRO A 6 -22.89 -21.14 2.49
C PRO A 6 -22.55 -19.77 1.87
N ALA A 7 -23.29 -19.36 0.86
CA ALA A 7 -23.06 -18.11 0.12
C ALA A 7 -23.02 -16.83 1.00
N THR A 8 -23.50 -16.93 2.23
CA THR A 8 -23.61 -15.83 3.20
C THR A 8 -22.43 -15.74 4.19
N ALA A 9 -21.50 -16.74 4.21
CA ALA A 9 -20.37 -16.69 5.14
C ALA A 9 -19.44 -15.52 4.80
N PRO A 10 -19.07 -14.68 5.79
CA PRO A 10 -18.20 -13.54 5.57
C PRO A 10 -16.78 -13.99 5.22
N VAL A 11 -16.03 -13.09 4.61
CA VAL A 11 -14.59 -13.24 4.33
C VAL A 11 -13.83 -12.48 5.41
N LEU A 12 -12.88 -13.14 6.05
CA LEU A 12 -11.94 -12.49 6.96
C LEU A 12 -10.79 -11.88 6.15
N VAL A 13 -10.59 -10.60 6.28
CA VAL A 13 -9.45 -9.89 5.71
C VAL A 13 -8.44 -9.59 6.80
N VAL A 14 -7.19 -9.94 6.56
CA VAL A 14 -6.07 -9.76 7.49
C VAL A 14 -5.01 -8.87 6.85
N ASN A 15 -4.71 -7.76 7.50
CA ASN A 15 -3.63 -6.85 7.14
C ASN A 15 -2.65 -6.73 8.32
N ALA A 16 -1.62 -7.58 8.33
CA ALA A 16 -0.59 -7.60 9.36
C ALA A 16 0.57 -6.67 8.96
N GLY A 17 0.73 -5.59 9.69
CA GLY A 17 1.82 -4.64 9.54
C GLY A 17 2.95 -4.86 10.55
N SER A 18 3.95 -3.98 10.53
CA SER A 18 5.14 -4.06 11.40
C SER A 18 4.86 -3.89 12.89
N SER A 19 3.75 -3.27 13.26
CA SER A 19 3.41 -2.96 14.66
C SER A 19 1.91 -3.02 14.95
N SER A 20 1.10 -3.35 13.96
CA SER A 20 -0.36 -3.48 14.12
C SER A 20 -0.93 -4.51 13.17
N ILE A 21 -2.06 -5.11 13.58
CA ILE A 21 -2.90 -5.94 12.72
C ILE A 21 -4.25 -5.27 12.60
N LYS A 22 -4.72 -5.12 11.38
CA LYS A 22 -6.08 -4.72 11.06
C LYS A 22 -6.82 -5.96 10.56
N LEU A 23 -7.96 -6.23 11.16
CA LEU A 23 -8.89 -7.29 10.76
C LEU A 23 -10.18 -6.66 10.25
N ALA A 24 -10.76 -7.23 9.22
CA ALA A 24 -12.10 -6.88 8.76
C ALA A 24 -12.89 -8.15 8.39
N LEU A 25 -14.18 -8.15 8.66
CA LEU A 25 -15.14 -9.09 8.08
C LEU A 25 -15.87 -8.35 6.96
N CYS A 26 -15.84 -8.93 5.77
CA CYS A 26 -16.51 -8.37 4.59
C CYS A 26 -17.52 -9.38 4.04
N ASP A 27 -18.59 -8.91 3.41
CA ASP A 27 -19.45 -9.80 2.63
C ASP A 27 -18.69 -10.37 1.42
N ARG A 28 -19.17 -11.48 0.86
CA ARG A 28 -18.51 -12.17 -0.25
C ARG A 28 -18.53 -11.38 -1.55
N ASP A 29 -19.51 -10.51 -1.72
CA ASP A 29 -19.62 -9.68 -2.91
C ASP A 29 -18.56 -8.55 -2.90
N GLY A 30 -17.77 -8.48 -1.79
CA GLY A 30 -16.60 -7.61 -1.64
C GLY A 30 -16.95 -6.14 -1.60
N GLY A 31 -18.20 -5.83 -1.35
CA GLY A 31 -18.66 -4.46 -1.34
C GLY A 31 -18.75 -3.86 0.05
N ARG A 32 -19.21 -4.62 1.01
CA ARG A 32 -19.55 -4.07 2.32
C ARG A 32 -18.71 -4.67 3.43
N ARG A 33 -18.03 -3.79 4.16
CA ARG A 33 -17.36 -4.12 5.43
C ARG A 33 -18.43 -4.29 6.52
N LEU A 34 -18.49 -5.46 7.12
CA LEU A 34 -19.44 -5.81 8.19
C LEU A 34 -18.89 -5.41 9.57
N TRP A 35 -17.60 -5.60 9.76
CA TRP A 35 -16.88 -5.30 10.99
C TRP A 35 -15.42 -5.01 10.69
N GLN A 36 -14.78 -4.21 11.52
CA GLN A 36 -13.35 -3.91 11.46
C GLN A 36 -12.82 -3.55 12.83
N GLU A 37 -11.61 -4.03 13.13
CA GLU A 37 -10.85 -3.64 14.31
C GLU A 37 -9.36 -3.64 13.98
N GLN A 38 -8.61 -2.82 14.68
CA GLN A 38 -7.15 -2.76 14.59
C GLN A 38 -6.56 -2.82 15.98
N ARG A 39 -5.51 -3.63 16.16
CA ARG A 39 -4.73 -3.70 17.40
C ARG A 39 -3.25 -3.56 17.11
N THR A 40 -2.56 -2.98 18.06
CA THR A 40 -1.08 -2.90 18.03
C THR A 40 -0.48 -4.13 18.69
N TRP A 41 0.69 -4.54 18.21
CA TRP A 41 1.51 -5.61 18.76
C TRP A 41 2.97 -5.19 18.77
N GLY A 42 3.84 -5.96 19.45
CA GLY A 42 5.25 -5.63 19.62
C GLY A 42 5.51 -4.74 20.82
N VAL A 43 6.77 -4.47 21.08
CA VAL A 43 7.22 -3.68 22.24
C VAL A 43 7.19 -2.20 21.86
N PRO A 44 6.33 -1.35 22.49
CA PRO A 44 6.52 0.09 22.41
C PRO A 44 7.91 0.46 22.94
N GLU A 45 8.51 1.53 22.44
CA GLU A 45 9.79 2.01 22.99
C GLU A 45 9.62 2.24 24.50
N GLY A 46 10.22 1.35 25.33
CA GLY A 46 10.20 1.43 26.79
C GLY A 46 9.08 0.67 27.54
N GLY A 47 8.29 -0.22 26.87
CA GLY A 47 7.21 -1.00 27.49
C GLY A 47 7.28 -2.50 27.26
N GLU A 48 6.52 -3.28 28.04
CA GLU A 48 6.28 -4.70 27.78
C GLU A 48 5.28 -4.82 26.60
N GLY A 49 5.72 -5.35 25.47
CA GLY A 49 4.86 -5.59 24.32
C GLY A 49 4.29 -7.00 24.32
N GLN A 50 3.11 -7.15 23.75
CA GLN A 50 2.50 -8.45 23.57
C GLN A 50 3.09 -9.12 22.32
N PRO A 51 3.60 -10.37 22.40
CA PRO A 51 3.98 -11.15 21.24
C PRO A 51 2.82 -11.31 20.28
N LEU A 52 3.12 -11.34 18.97
CA LEU A 52 2.11 -11.47 17.92
C LEU A 52 1.21 -12.70 18.14
N GLU A 53 1.78 -13.84 18.44
CA GLU A 53 1.05 -15.09 18.66
C GLU A 53 0.07 -14.98 19.84
N ALA A 54 0.50 -14.39 20.96
CA ALA A 54 -0.38 -14.16 22.11
C ALA A 54 -1.56 -13.23 21.77
N LEU A 55 -1.33 -12.21 20.94
CA LEU A 55 -2.41 -11.36 20.43
C LEU A 55 -3.39 -12.15 19.55
N LEU A 56 -2.89 -13.04 18.69
CA LEU A 56 -3.74 -13.87 17.82
C LEU A 56 -4.60 -14.82 18.63
N ASP A 57 -4.04 -15.46 19.67
CA ASP A 57 -4.78 -16.36 20.55
C ASP A 57 -5.86 -15.63 21.37
N GLN A 58 -5.57 -14.42 21.84
CA GLN A 58 -6.49 -13.64 22.66
C GLN A 58 -7.57 -12.91 21.86
N TRP A 59 -7.30 -12.60 20.60
CA TRP A 59 -8.18 -11.76 19.80
C TRP A 59 -8.75 -12.47 18.57
N LEU A 60 -7.90 -13.06 17.72
CA LEU A 60 -8.36 -13.69 16.47
C LEU A 60 -9.02 -15.04 16.71
N ALA A 61 -8.55 -15.85 17.66
CA ALA A 61 -9.17 -17.14 17.95
C ALA A 61 -10.64 -17.00 18.46
N PRO A 62 -10.96 -16.10 19.41
CA PRO A 62 -12.35 -15.84 19.79
C PRO A 62 -13.20 -15.30 18.64
N LEU A 63 -12.67 -14.41 17.81
CA LEU A 63 -13.38 -13.89 16.64
C LEU A 63 -13.82 -15.01 15.69
N LEU A 64 -12.90 -15.93 15.38
CA LEU A 64 -13.19 -17.06 14.50
C LEU A 64 -14.24 -18.01 15.07
N SER A 65 -14.24 -18.22 16.40
CA SER A 65 -15.17 -19.14 17.07
C SER A 65 -16.56 -18.55 17.33
N GLN A 66 -16.67 -17.21 17.40
CA GLN A 66 -17.91 -16.50 17.75
C GLN A 66 -18.64 -15.90 16.54
N ALA A 67 -17.98 -15.83 15.37
CA ALA A 67 -18.61 -15.32 14.16
C ALA A 67 -19.72 -16.28 13.67
N GLU A 68 -20.91 -15.75 13.40
CA GLU A 68 -22.06 -16.51 12.89
C GLU A 68 -22.60 -15.88 11.60
N PRO A 69 -22.47 -16.55 10.46
CA PRO A 69 -21.72 -17.80 10.23
C PRO A 69 -20.20 -17.57 10.29
N PRO A 70 -19.41 -18.59 10.66
CA PRO A 70 -17.95 -18.44 10.74
C PRO A 70 -17.35 -18.21 9.34
N PRO A 71 -16.27 -17.42 9.22
CA PRO A 71 -15.57 -17.26 7.96
C PRO A 71 -14.93 -18.59 7.54
N SER A 72 -14.99 -18.89 6.26
CA SER A 72 -14.35 -20.06 5.64
C SER A 72 -13.26 -19.66 4.65
N LEU A 73 -13.17 -18.37 4.35
CA LEU A 73 -12.19 -17.75 3.47
C LEU A 73 -11.47 -16.64 4.23
N VAL A 74 -10.16 -16.70 4.21
CA VAL A 74 -9.27 -15.67 4.76
C VAL A 74 -8.45 -15.07 3.63
N VAL A 75 -8.40 -13.75 3.56
CA VAL A 75 -7.61 -13.01 2.58
C VAL A 75 -6.55 -12.18 3.27
N HIS A 76 -5.30 -12.41 2.93
CA HIS A 76 -4.14 -11.73 3.51
C HIS A 76 -3.60 -10.66 2.58
N ARG A 77 -3.31 -9.47 3.13
CA ARG A 77 -2.48 -8.49 2.45
C ARG A 77 -1.02 -8.80 2.70
N LEU A 78 -0.25 -8.98 1.62
CA LEU A 78 1.21 -9.01 1.64
C LEU A 78 1.75 -7.79 0.91
N VAL A 79 2.74 -7.13 1.51
CA VAL A 79 3.31 -5.91 0.92
C VAL A 79 4.15 -6.24 -0.31
N HIS A 80 4.85 -7.39 -0.32
CA HIS A 80 5.75 -7.72 -1.41
C HIS A 80 5.53 -9.14 -1.96
N GLY A 81 5.13 -9.22 -3.24
CA GLY A 81 4.96 -10.47 -3.99
C GLY A 81 6.16 -10.87 -4.86
N GLY A 82 7.23 -10.05 -4.88
CA GLY A 82 8.34 -10.25 -5.80
C GLY A 82 7.91 -10.16 -7.26
N SER A 83 8.64 -10.82 -8.14
CA SER A 83 8.28 -10.98 -9.55
C SER A 83 7.38 -12.19 -9.80
N ARG A 84 7.21 -13.06 -8.80
CA ARG A 84 6.46 -14.32 -8.92
C ARG A 84 4.97 -14.15 -8.65
N PHE A 85 4.60 -13.39 -7.63
CA PHE A 85 3.21 -13.28 -7.19
C PHE A 85 2.60 -11.97 -7.66
N THR A 86 2.00 -12.00 -8.84
CA THR A 86 1.41 -10.84 -9.54
C THR A 86 -0.12 -10.89 -9.62
N ALA A 87 -0.74 -11.86 -8.93
CA ALA A 87 -2.18 -12.06 -8.86
C ALA A 87 -2.57 -12.64 -7.49
N PRO A 88 -3.86 -12.62 -7.11
CA PRO A 88 -4.33 -13.32 -5.93
C PRO A 88 -3.93 -14.79 -5.96
N THR A 89 -3.35 -15.29 -4.87
CA THR A 89 -2.73 -16.61 -4.83
C THR A 89 -3.25 -17.43 -3.65
N LEU A 90 -3.68 -18.67 -3.90
CA LEU A 90 -4.04 -19.63 -2.86
C LEU A 90 -2.78 -19.99 -2.05
N LEU A 91 -2.87 -19.90 -0.74
CA LEU A 91 -1.77 -20.19 0.17
C LEU A 91 -1.67 -21.70 0.43
N THR A 92 -0.77 -22.35 -0.32
CA THR A 92 -0.32 -23.72 -0.06
C THR A 92 0.99 -23.69 0.71
N GLU A 93 1.44 -24.84 1.21
CA GLU A 93 2.73 -24.98 1.88
C GLU A 93 3.90 -24.52 0.96
N GLU A 94 3.85 -24.90 -0.33
CA GLU A 94 4.84 -24.48 -1.33
C GLU A 94 4.84 -22.96 -1.54
N VAL A 95 3.65 -22.35 -1.63
CA VAL A 95 3.52 -20.89 -1.77
C VAL A 95 4.06 -20.18 -0.53
N CYS A 96 3.73 -20.67 0.67
CA CYS A 96 4.24 -20.10 1.92
C CYS A 96 5.78 -20.20 2.03
N ALA A 97 6.37 -21.30 1.56
CA ALA A 97 7.83 -21.44 1.48
C ALA A 97 8.44 -20.41 0.53
N ALA A 98 7.88 -20.26 -0.67
CA ALA A 98 8.35 -19.26 -1.64
C ALA A 98 8.15 -17.80 -1.15
N LEU A 99 7.11 -17.51 -0.38
CA LEU A 99 6.90 -16.20 0.25
C LEU A 99 7.90 -15.94 1.38
N ALA A 100 8.37 -16.98 2.08
CA ALA A 100 9.41 -16.82 3.09
C ALA A 100 10.74 -16.33 2.48
N ASP A 101 11.06 -16.75 1.25
CA ASP A 101 12.25 -16.27 0.51
C ASP A 101 12.15 -14.77 0.15
N LEU A 102 10.95 -14.20 0.13
CA LEU A 102 10.71 -12.78 -0.13
C LEU A 102 10.74 -11.91 1.14
N VAL A 103 10.81 -12.49 2.33
CA VAL A 103 10.89 -11.72 3.59
C VAL A 103 12.01 -10.69 3.58
N PRO A 104 13.24 -10.97 3.07
CA PRO A 104 14.30 -9.98 3.02
C PRO A 104 13.98 -8.71 2.21
N LEU A 105 13.00 -8.76 1.27
CA LEU A 105 12.58 -7.60 0.49
C LEU A 105 11.64 -6.65 1.26
N ALA A 106 10.90 -7.17 2.24
CA ALA A 106 10.00 -6.40 3.10
C ALA A 106 9.91 -7.01 4.51
N PRO A 107 11.02 -7.05 5.28
CA PRO A 107 11.09 -7.83 6.53
C PRO A 107 10.10 -7.36 7.59
N LEU A 108 9.85 -6.06 7.67
CA LEU A 108 8.91 -5.46 8.62
C LEU A 108 7.43 -5.74 8.32
N HIS A 109 7.12 -6.25 7.13
CA HIS A 109 5.74 -6.46 6.69
C HIS A 109 5.45 -7.93 6.33
N ASN A 110 6.26 -8.54 5.46
CA ASN A 110 6.02 -9.92 5.05
C ASN A 110 6.26 -10.93 6.19
N GLY A 111 7.20 -10.65 7.10
CA GLY A 111 7.46 -11.52 8.27
C GLY A 111 6.22 -11.69 9.15
N PRO A 112 5.65 -10.60 9.70
CA PRO A 112 4.41 -10.66 10.48
C PRO A 112 3.24 -11.29 9.73
N ALA A 113 3.05 -10.96 8.45
CA ALA A 113 1.97 -11.55 7.65
C ALA A 113 2.10 -13.08 7.54
N LEU A 114 3.32 -13.60 7.29
CA LEU A 114 3.58 -15.03 7.25
C LEU A 114 3.38 -15.71 8.61
N ALA A 115 3.68 -15.05 9.72
CA ALA A 115 3.41 -15.57 11.06
C ALA A 115 1.91 -15.77 11.28
N VAL A 116 1.07 -14.79 10.87
CA VAL A 116 -0.40 -14.93 10.95
C VAL A 116 -0.91 -16.03 10.02
N ILE A 117 -0.39 -16.14 8.80
CA ILE A 117 -0.76 -17.20 7.85
C ILE A 117 -0.47 -18.58 8.44
N ARG A 118 0.71 -18.78 9.03
CA ARG A 118 1.09 -20.06 9.68
C ARG A 118 0.18 -20.36 10.88
N TRP A 119 -0.07 -19.37 11.71
CA TRP A 119 -0.98 -19.51 12.86
C TRP A 119 -2.39 -19.91 12.44
N LEU A 120 -2.89 -19.42 11.29
CA LEU A 120 -4.19 -19.81 10.74
C LEU A 120 -4.18 -21.17 10.03
N ALA A 121 -3.02 -21.63 9.52
CA ALA A 121 -2.90 -22.92 8.83
C ALA A 121 -3.24 -24.13 9.73
N ASP A 122 -3.01 -23.99 11.04
CA ASP A 122 -3.34 -25.04 12.03
C ASP A 122 -4.85 -25.12 12.34
N ARG A 123 -5.68 -24.27 11.71
CA ARG A 123 -7.13 -24.20 11.96
C ARG A 123 -7.92 -24.79 10.79
N PRO A 124 -8.65 -25.91 11.04
CA PRO A 124 -9.36 -26.60 9.96
C PRO A 124 -10.50 -25.74 9.38
N GLY A 125 -10.77 -25.91 8.10
CA GLY A 125 -11.91 -25.31 7.42
C GLY A 125 -11.68 -23.88 6.92
N LEU A 126 -10.49 -23.32 7.07
CA LEU A 126 -10.12 -22.02 6.55
C LEU A 126 -9.29 -22.16 5.25
N GLU A 127 -9.82 -21.65 4.16
CA GLU A 127 -9.08 -21.48 2.91
C GLU A 127 -8.41 -20.11 2.94
N GLN A 128 -7.10 -20.04 2.68
CA GLN A 128 -6.33 -18.83 2.78
C GLN A 128 -5.80 -18.36 1.43
N TRP A 129 -5.96 -17.08 1.12
CA TRP A 129 -5.47 -16.42 -0.09
C TRP A 129 -4.64 -15.20 0.24
N ALA A 130 -3.71 -14.86 -0.63
CA ALA A 130 -2.89 -13.65 -0.53
C ALA A 130 -3.14 -12.71 -1.70
N CYS A 131 -3.21 -11.41 -1.40
CA CYS A 131 -3.12 -10.31 -2.35
C CYS A 131 -1.87 -9.47 -2.05
N PHE A 132 -1.28 -8.88 -3.09
CA PHE A 132 0.03 -8.24 -2.99
C PHE A 132 -0.04 -6.77 -3.41
N ASP A 133 0.56 -5.88 -2.61
CA ASP A 133 0.65 -4.45 -2.98
C ASP A 133 1.44 -4.22 -4.27
N THR A 134 2.37 -5.11 -4.60
CA THR A 134 3.17 -5.02 -5.82
C THR A 134 2.47 -5.55 -7.06
N ALA A 135 1.37 -6.32 -6.92
CA ALA A 135 0.77 -7.07 -8.03
C ALA A 135 0.24 -6.17 -9.16
N PHE A 136 -0.43 -5.07 -8.83
CA PHE A 136 -0.95 -4.13 -9.83
C PHE A 136 0.15 -3.51 -10.70
N HIS A 137 1.35 -3.37 -10.14
CA HIS A 137 2.51 -2.81 -10.83
C HIS A 137 3.26 -3.85 -11.71
N ALA A 138 2.77 -5.07 -11.82
CA ALA A 138 3.31 -6.06 -12.75
C ALA A 138 3.17 -5.64 -14.23
N THR A 139 2.29 -4.68 -14.52
CA THR A 139 2.08 -4.12 -15.87
C THR A 139 3.04 -2.96 -16.22
N LEU A 140 3.94 -2.57 -15.31
CA LEU A 140 4.94 -1.53 -15.58
C LEU A 140 5.78 -1.93 -16.80
N PRO A 141 5.99 -1.02 -17.78
CA PRO A 141 6.90 -1.27 -18.89
C PRO A 141 8.37 -1.33 -18.40
N GLU A 142 9.23 -1.94 -19.19
CA GLU A 142 10.61 -2.24 -18.79
C GLU A 142 11.39 -0.99 -18.40
N GLU A 143 11.22 0.09 -19.14
CA GLU A 143 11.87 1.38 -18.89
C GLU A 143 11.42 2.03 -17.57
N ALA A 144 10.18 1.78 -17.11
CA ALA A 144 9.67 2.34 -15.86
C ALA A 144 10.16 1.56 -14.62
N PHE A 145 10.38 0.24 -14.75
CA PHE A 145 10.82 -0.55 -13.61
C PHE A 145 12.35 -0.76 -13.54
N THR A 146 13.09 -0.48 -14.60
CA THR A 146 14.54 -0.71 -14.65
C THR A 146 15.31 0.44 -14.00
N TYR A 147 16.13 0.14 -13.01
CA TYR A 147 17.08 1.11 -12.47
C TYR A 147 18.32 1.21 -13.35
N ALA A 148 18.85 2.41 -13.51
CA ALA A 148 20.13 2.68 -14.21
C ALA A 148 21.34 2.34 -13.31
N ILE A 149 21.44 1.06 -12.92
CA ILE A 149 22.49 0.48 -12.06
C ILE A 149 23.27 -0.59 -12.83
N PRO A 150 24.43 -1.07 -12.33
CA PRO A 150 25.20 -2.12 -12.98
C PRO A 150 24.37 -3.32 -13.36
N GLN A 151 24.63 -3.90 -14.54
CA GLN A 151 23.89 -5.06 -15.06
C GLN A 151 23.86 -6.23 -14.06
N ALA A 152 25.00 -6.52 -13.41
CA ALA A 152 25.09 -7.60 -12.43
C ALA A 152 24.14 -7.45 -11.25
N TRP A 153 23.78 -6.22 -10.88
CA TRP A 153 22.79 -5.95 -9.84
C TRP A 153 21.37 -6.16 -10.36
N ARG A 154 21.08 -5.70 -11.59
CA ARG A 154 19.78 -5.95 -12.23
C ARG A 154 19.49 -7.43 -12.41
N GLN A 155 20.52 -8.23 -12.71
CA GLN A 155 20.42 -9.69 -12.82
C GLN A 155 20.08 -10.38 -11.48
N GLN A 156 20.28 -9.70 -10.34
CA GLN A 156 19.83 -10.16 -9.02
C GLN A 156 18.36 -9.80 -8.74
N GLY A 157 17.64 -9.25 -9.71
CA GLY A 157 16.23 -8.86 -9.56
C GLY A 157 16.04 -7.49 -8.89
N LEU A 158 17.10 -6.65 -8.80
CA LEU A 158 16.98 -5.29 -8.22
C LEU A 158 16.32 -4.37 -9.25
N ARG A 159 15.04 -4.11 -9.03
CA ARG A 159 14.17 -3.31 -9.89
C ARG A 159 13.14 -2.54 -9.08
N ARG A 160 12.45 -1.59 -9.70
CA ARG A 160 11.23 -1.00 -9.13
C ARG A 160 10.13 -2.04 -9.09
N PHE A 161 9.44 -2.20 -7.94
CA PHE A 161 8.25 -3.02 -7.78
C PHE A 161 6.98 -2.18 -7.68
N GLY A 162 7.05 -1.05 -6.99
CA GLY A 162 5.86 -0.26 -6.66
C GLY A 162 5.05 -0.88 -5.53
N PHE A 163 4.28 -0.04 -4.82
CA PHE A 163 3.47 -0.46 -3.66
C PHE A 163 2.14 0.30 -3.63
N HIS A 164 1.28 0.00 -2.66
CA HIS A 164 -0.11 0.44 -2.61
C HIS A 164 -0.92 0.04 -3.86
N GLY A 165 -0.44 -0.98 -4.59
CA GLY A 165 -1.06 -1.42 -5.83
C GLY A 165 -2.52 -1.83 -5.68
N LEU A 166 -2.90 -2.39 -4.54
CA LEU A 166 -4.30 -2.71 -4.23
C LEU A 166 -5.17 -1.45 -4.27
N ASN A 167 -4.74 -0.36 -3.60
CA ASN A 167 -5.50 0.87 -3.65
C ASN A 167 -5.45 1.56 -5.02
N HIS A 168 -4.29 1.59 -5.68
CA HIS A 168 -4.18 2.15 -7.03
C HIS A 168 -5.07 1.42 -8.04
N GLN A 169 -5.18 0.08 -7.94
CA GLN A 169 -6.08 -0.72 -8.76
C GLN A 169 -7.55 -0.38 -8.46
N HIS A 170 -7.94 -0.32 -7.17
CA HIS A 170 -9.29 0.08 -6.77
C HIS A 170 -9.67 1.45 -7.34
N VAL A 171 -8.76 2.42 -7.26
CA VAL A 171 -8.94 3.76 -7.83
C VAL A 171 -9.13 3.70 -9.35
N GLY A 172 -8.29 2.93 -10.06
CA GLY A 172 -8.40 2.75 -11.51
C GLY A 172 -9.72 2.13 -11.94
N GLU A 173 -10.14 1.04 -11.25
CA GLU A 173 -11.42 0.37 -11.51
C GLU A 173 -12.62 1.30 -11.22
N THR A 174 -12.55 2.10 -10.17
CA THR A 174 -13.61 3.05 -9.81
C THR A 174 -13.68 4.21 -10.79
N ALA A 175 -12.55 4.75 -11.22
CA ALA A 175 -12.50 5.79 -12.25
C ALA A 175 -13.04 5.28 -13.58
N ALA A 176 -12.70 4.04 -13.99
CA ALA A 176 -13.22 3.42 -15.22
C ALA A 176 -14.75 3.28 -15.24
N ARG A 177 -15.36 3.09 -14.05
CA ARG A 177 -16.82 3.05 -13.91
C ARG A 177 -17.45 4.44 -13.90
N SER A 178 -16.75 5.45 -13.42
CA SER A 178 -17.26 6.82 -13.24
C SER A 178 -17.06 7.70 -14.45
N LEU A 179 -15.99 7.46 -15.20
CA LEU A 179 -15.62 8.21 -16.40
C LEU A 179 -15.56 7.26 -17.60
N LYS A 180 -15.74 7.80 -18.80
CA LYS A 180 -15.75 6.99 -20.03
C LYS A 180 -14.30 6.69 -20.49
N PRO A 181 -13.85 5.43 -20.51
CA PRO A 181 -12.56 5.05 -21.10
C PRO A 181 -12.50 5.33 -22.63
N PRO A 182 -11.31 5.56 -23.24
CA PRO A 182 -9.99 5.47 -22.59
C PRO A 182 -9.66 6.67 -21.69
N LEU A 183 -8.82 6.45 -20.66
CA LEU A 183 -8.45 7.46 -19.67
C LEU A 183 -6.97 7.36 -19.30
N ARG A 184 -6.35 8.51 -19.09
CA ARG A 184 -5.03 8.69 -18.47
C ARG A 184 -5.24 9.24 -17.06
N LEU A 185 -5.08 8.39 -16.06
CA LEU A 185 -5.40 8.68 -14.67
C LEU A 185 -4.13 8.76 -13.83
N ILE A 186 -4.01 9.77 -13.00
CA ILE A 186 -3.02 9.80 -11.91
C ILE A 186 -3.74 9.49 -10.60
N SER A 187 -3.37 8.39 -9.97
CA SER A 187 -3.84 8.02 -8.64
C SER A 187 -2.87 8.50 -7.58
N CYS A 188 -3.34 9.35 -6.66
CA CYS A 188 -2.59 9.93 -5.56
C CYS A 188 -3.02 9.28 -4.24
N HIS A 189 -2.33 8.21 -3.82
CA HIS A 189 -2.52 7.63 -2.50
C HIS A 189 -1.76 8.45 -1.46
N LEU A 190 -2.46 9.21 -0.65
CA LEU A 190 -1.90 10.14 0.33
C LEU A 190 -2.39 9.79 1.74
N GLY A 191 -1.50 9.20 2.52
CA GLY A 191 -1.74 8.79 3.90
C GLY A 191 -0.47 8.88 4.75
N ALA A 192 -0.31 8.04 5.76
CA ALA A 192 0.96 7.91 6.48
C ALA A 192 2.10 7.43 5.55
N GLY A 193 1.79 6.52 4.60
CA GLY A 193 2.55 6.27 3.39
C GLY A 193 1.94 7.02 2.21
N CYS A 194 2.77 7.49 1.28
CA CYS A 194 2.31 8.22 0.09
C CYS A 194 2.94 7.65 -1.17
N SER A 195 2.12 7.50 -2.21
CA SER A 195 2.60 7.13 -3.56
C SER A 195 1.71 7.70 -4.64
N LEU A 196 2.28 7.88 -5.83
CA LEU A 196 1.54 8.15 -7.06
C LEU A 196 1.64 6.93 -7.97
N CYS A 197 0.61 6.76 -8.78
CA CYS A 197 0.62 5.81 -9.88
C CYS A 197 0.02 6.46 -11.13
N ALA A 198 0.75 6.39 -12.23
CA ALA A 198 0.28 6.67 -13.56
C ALA A 198 -0.48 5.44 -14.06
N ILE A 199 -1.76 5.60 -14.37
CA ILE A 199 -2.66 4.51 -14.76
C ILE A 199 -3.23 4.79 -16.15
N ALA A 200 -2.96 3.89 -17.09
CA ALA A 200 -3.63 3.88 -18.38
C ALA A 200 -4.84 2.95 -18.32
N ILE A 201 -6.00 3.45 -18.72
CA ILE A 201 -7.24 2.68 -18.85
C ILE A 201 -7.60 2.66 -20.32
N GLY A 202 -7.43 1.52 -20.99
CA GLY A 202 -7.74 1.35 -22.39
C GLY A 202 -9.25 1.33 -22.67
N ALA A 203 -9.64 1.17 -23.95
CA ALA A 203 -11.04 1.03 -24.35
C ALA A 203 -11.72 -0.22 -23.75
N ASP A 204 -10.94 -1.19 -23.29
CA ASP A 204 -11.39 -2.37 -22.56
C ASP A 204 -11.81 -2.07 -21.11
N GLY A 205 -11.58 -0.84 -20.63
CA GLY A 205 -11.89 -0.42 -19.27
C GLY A 205 -10.95 -0.99 -18.20
N VAL A 206 -9.88 -1.69 -18.60
CA VAL A 206 -8.94 -2.34 -17.65
C VAL A 206 -7.83 -1.38 -17.26
N PRO A 207 -7.67 -1.04 -15.96
CA PRO A 207 -6.59 -0.19 -15.51
C PRO A 207 -5.24 -0.93 -15.53
N ARG A 208 -4.19 -0.26 -15.99
CA ARG A 208 -2.81 -0.76 -16.02
C ARG A 208 -1.87 0.29 -15.45
N SER A 209 -1.00 -0.13 -14.54
CA SER A 209 0.08 0.72 -14.02
C SER A 209 1.12 0.95 -15.11
N VAL A 210 1.43 2.22 -15.39
CA VAL A 210 2.43 2.64 -16.38
C VAL A 210 3.68 3.17 -15.68
N ASP A 211 3.51 3.83 -14.54
CA ASP A 211 4.61 4.32 -13.71
C ASP A 211 4.13 4.47 -12.25
N THR A 212 5.07 4.49 -11.29
CA THR A 212 4.76 4.70 -9.88
C THR A 212 5.96 5.28 -9.13
N THR A 213 5.70 6.01 -8.04
CA THR A 213 6.75 6.70 -7.30
C THR A 213 7.50 5.82 -6.31
N MET A 214 6.86 4.81 -5.72
CA MET A 214 7.58 3.86 -4.85
C MET A 214 8.41 2.89 -5.70
N GLY A 215 9.57 2.51 -5.19
CA GLY A 215 10.59 1.81 -5.95
C GLY A 215 10.78 0.35 -5.57
N PHE A 216 12.04 -0.01 -5.31
CA PHE A 216 12.44 -1.32 -4.78
C PHE A 216 11.84 -1.57 -3.38
N THR A 217 11.72 -0.51 -2.58
CA THR A 217 11.07 -0.50 -1.28
C THR A 217 10.01 0.61 -1.22
N PRO A 218 9.10 0.60 -0.24
CA PRO A 218 8.13 1.68 -0.03
C PRO A 218 8.75 2.95 0.61
N LEU A 219 10.07 3.10 0.55
CA LEU A 219 10.80 4.28 1.02
C LEU A 219 10.97 5.34 -0.07
N GLU A 220 11.20 4.92 -1.33
CA GLU A 220 11.37 5.82 -2.48
C GLU A 220 10.08 6.58 -2.80
N GLY A 221 10.20 7.76 -3.38
CA GLY A 221 9.09 8.54 -3.93
C GLY A 221 8.78 9.80 -3.14
N LEU A 222 7.53 9.96 -2.75
CA LEU A 222 7.02 11.14 -2.05
C LEU A 222 7.52 11.24 -0.61
N VAL A 223 7.53 12.46 -0.08
CA VAL A 223 7.62 12.70 1.37
C VAL A 223 6.42 12.06 2.05
N MET A 224 6.63 11.34 3.16
CA MET A 224 5.58 10.66 3.92
C MET A 224 5.56 11.13 5.36
N ALA A 225 4.73 10.54 6.21
CA ALA A 225 4.65 10.97 7.61
C ALA A 225 6.01 10.91 8.33
N SER A 226 6.73 9.78 8.22
CA SER A 226 8.05 9.57 8.85
C SER A 226 9.14 9.06 7.91
N ARG A 227 8.78 8.67 6.67
CA ARG A 227 9.71 8.22 5.62
C ARG A 227 10.16 9.40 4.77
N SER A 228 11.43 9.41 4.39
CA SER A 228 12.05 10.53 3.67
C SER A 228 11.48 10.75 2.26
N GLY A 229 11.03 9.69 1.59
CA GLY A 229 10.91 9.70 0.13
C GLY A 229 12.28 9.68 -0.53
N SER A 230 12.33 10.07 -1.80
CA SER A 230 13.56 10.11 -2.58
C SER A 230 14.55 11.15 -2.05
N VAL A 231 15.78 10.71 -1.81
CA VAL A 231 16.93 11.55 -1.44
C VAL A 231 18.10 11.23 -2.36
N ASP A 232 19.09 12.13 -2.42
CA ASP A 232 20.31 11.91 -3.21
C ASP A 232 21.09 10.70 -2.65
N PRO A 233 21.39 9.65 -3.46
CA PRO A 233 22.24 8.54 -3.03
C PRO A 233 23.62 8.97 -2.53
N GLY A 234 24.18 10.05 -3.08
CA GLY A 234 25.43 10.65 -2.65
C GLY A 234 25.39 11.14 -1.21
N LEU A 235 24.24 11.68 -0.76
CA LEU A 235 24.03 12.04 0.65
C LEU A 235 24.13 10.80 1.55
N LEU A 236 23.52 9.69 1.16
CA LEU A 236 23.55 8.45 1.94
C LEU A 236 24.97 7.90 2.06
N LEU A 237 25.71 7.87 0.95
CA LEU A 237 27.11 7.47 0.92
C LEU A 237 28.00 8.41 1.76
N HIS A 238 27.72 9.72 1.77
CA HIS A 238 28.42 10.68 2.63
C HIS A 238 28.21 10.36 4.11
N LEU A 239 26.97 10.12 4.54
CA LEU A 239 26.65 9.80 5.94
C LEU A 239 27.33 8.49 6.39
N LEU A 240 27.32 7.44 5.56
CA LEU A 240 28.01 6.19 5.84
C LEU A 240 29.54 6.40 6.00
N ARG A 241 30.17 7.17 5.09
CA ARG A 241 31.60 7.50 5.21
C ARG A 241 31.92 8.37 6.44
N SER A 242 30.94 9.13 6.93
CA SER A 242 31.08 9.94 8.15
C SER A 242 30.84 9.14 9.43
N GLY A 243 30.66 7.79 9.33
CA GLY A 243 30.53 6.90 10.47
C GLY A 243 29.08 6.66 10.95
N VAL A 244 28.09 7.08 10.18
CA VAL A 244 26.69 6.71 10.49
C VAL A 244 26.49 5.22 10.13
N GLU A 245 26.13 4.42 11.12
CA GLU A 245 25.87 2.99 10.91
C GLU A 245 24.65 2.75 9.99
N ALA A 246 24.72 1.71 9.14
CA ALA A 246 23.68 1.42 8.15
C ALA A 246 22.29 1.21 8.79
N THR A 247 22.23 0.55 9.96
CA THR A 247 21.00 0.34 10.72
C THR A 247 20.42 1.64 11.27
N ALA A 248 21.28 2.56 11.74
CA ALA A 248 20.87 3.88 12.21
C ALA A 248 20.36 4.75 11.04
N LEU A 249 20.98 4.64 9.87
CA LEU A 249 20.58 5.32 8.65
C LEU A 249 19.22 4.79 8.17
N ASP A 250 19.04 3.48 8.12
CA ASP A 250 17.76 2.85 7.78
C ASP A 250 16.63 3.33 8.71
N HIS A 251 16.87 3.27 10.03
CA HIS A 251 15.89 3.77 11.01
C HIS A 251 15.58 5.25 10.83
N ALA A 252 16.59 6.10 10.56
CA ALA A 252 16.40 7.53 10.35
C ALA A 252 15.52 7.79 9.12
N LEU A 253 15.80 7.13 7.99
CA LEU A 253 15.06 7.32 6.73
C LEU A 253 13.61 6.82 6.82
N ASN A 254 13.37 5.74 7.54
CA ASN A 254 12.05 5.12 7.65
C ASN A 254 11.18 5.69 8.78
N ARG A 255 11.77 6.17 9.89
CA ARG A 255 11.03 6.47 11.12
C ARG A 255 11.19 7.89 11.65
N ARG A 256 12.24 8.64 11.23
CA ARG A 256 12.54 9.97 11.77
C ARG A 256 12.69 11.05 10.70
N SER A 257 12.33 10.74 9.48
CA SER A 257 12.35 11.65 8.31
C SER A 257 10.95 12.13 7.95
N GLY A 258 10.73 12.47 6.71
CA GLY A 258 9.44 12.89 6.20
C GLY A 258 8.91 14.16 6.85
N LEU A 259 7.59 14.25 6.98
CA LEU A 259 6.93 15.38 7.63
C LEU A 259 7.39 15.56 9.09
N LEU A 260 7.56 14.46 9.82
CA LEU A 260 8.09 14.47 11.19
C LEU A 260 9.49 15.08 11.24
N GLY A 261 10.40 14.63 10.38
CA GLY A 261 11.77 15.13 10.35
C GLY A 261 11.89 16.60 9.90
N LEU A 262 11.06 17.02 8.95
CA LEU A 262 11.02 18.39 8.45
C LEU A 262 10.43 19.36 9.49
N SER A 263 9.38 18.96 10.18
CA SER A 263 8.71 19.82 11.15
C SER A 263 9.42 19.86 12.51
N GLY A 264 10.08 18.75 12.88
CA GLY A 264 10.58 18.53 14.24
C GLY A 264 9.48 18.31 15.28
N LEU A 265 8.21 18.09 14.85
CA LEU A 265 7.04 17.98 15.72
C LEU A 265 6.30 16.66 15.53
N THR A 266 5.73 16.45 14.35
CA THR A 266 4.78 15.39 14.06
C THR A 266 4.75 15.05 12.57
N GLY A 267 4.29 13.85 12.25
CA GLY A 267 3.96 13.44 10.88
C GLY A 267 2.47 13.55 10.54
N ASP A 268 1.62 14.03 11.48
CA ASP A 268 0.18 14.21 11.25
C ASP A 268 -0.10 15.52 10.51
N MET A 269 -0.68 15.41 9.32
CA MET A 269 -0.97 16.53 8.43
C MET A 269 -1.91 17.56 9.08
N ARG A 270 -2.89 17.11 9.86
CA ARG A 270 -3.88 17.98 10.53
C ARG A 270 -3.21 18.86 11.60
N GLU A 271 -2.34 18.22 12.39
CA GLU A 271 -1.55 18.92 13.41
C GLU A 271 -0.58 19.91 12.75
N LEU A 272 0.11 19.50 11.68
CA LEU A 272 1.01 20.38 10.94
C LEU A 272 0.30 21.60 10.37
N ARG A 273 -0.91 21.46 9.80
CA ARG A 273 -1.70 22.60 9.34
C ARG A 273 -2.07 23.54 10.48
N SER A 274 -2.49 23.01 11.63
CA SER A 274 -2.80 23.80 12.81
C SER A 274 -1.57 24.57 13.31
N GLN A 275 -0.42 23.91 13.44
CA GLN A 275 0.82 24.52 13.91
C GLN A 275 1.38 25.55 12.91
N ALA A 276 1.28 25.30 11.61
CA ALA A 276 1.68 26.27 10.59
C ALA A 276 0.82 27.54 10.65
N ALA A 277 -0.50 27.40 10.82
CA ALA A 277 -1.42 28.52 11.01
C ALA A 277 -1.11 29.32 12.29
N ALA A 278 -0.59 28.66 13.32
CA ALA A 278 -0.12 29.29 14.56
C ALA A 278 1.31 29.92 14.41
N GLY A 279 1.90 29.88 13.22
CA GLY A 279 3.19 30.49 12.95
C GLY A 279 4.41 29.58 13.15
N HIS A 280 4.23 28.26 13.35
CA HIS A 280 5.35 27.33 13.52
C HIS A 280 6.08 27.11 12.19
N ARG A 281 7.32 27.63 12.09
CA ARG A 281 8.11 27.65 10.86
C ARG A 281 8.42 26.23 10.31
N GLY A 282 8.73 25.27 11.18
CA GLY A 282 9.03 23.87 10.77
C GLY A 282 7.81 23.18 10.17
N ALA A 283 6.61 23.41 10.75
CA ALA A 283 5.36 22.87 10.21
C ALA A 283 5.04 23.49 8.84
N ALA A 284 5.20 24.81 8.68
CA ALA A 284 5.03 25.48 7.40
C ALA A 284 6.01 24.96 6.32
N LEU A 285 7.28 24.73 6.69
CA LEU A 285 8.27 24.16 5.80
C LEU A 285 7.90 22.73 5.39
N ALA A 286 7.46 21.88 6.33
CA ALA A 286 7.05 20.52 6.06
C ALA A 286 5.90 20.44 5.04
N LEU A 287 4.87 21.27 5.22
CA LEU A 287 3.76 21.38 4.27
C LEU A 287 4.21 21.86 2.88
N ALA A 288 5.07 22.87 2.83
CA ALA A 288 5.60 23.40 1.56
C ALA A 288 6.44 22.37 0.80
N VAL A 289 7.32 21.63 1.50
CA VAL A 289 8.13 20.55 0.89
C VAL A 289 7.25 19.41 0.42
N PHE A 290 6.28 18.98 1.21
CA PHE A 290 5.32 17.94 0.84
C PHE A 290 4.56 18.30 -0.44
N ARG A 291 3.95 19.49 -0.47
CA ARG A 291 3.24 19.99 -1.64
C ARG A 291 4.16 20.08 -2.88
N HIS A 292 5.37 20.63 -2.71
CA HIS A 292 6.33 20.76 -3.80
C HIS A 292 6.69 19.41 -4.43
N ARG A 293 7.00 18.39 -3.59
CA ARG A 293 7.33 17.04 -4.07
C ARG A 293 6.14 16.34 -4.70
N LEU A 294 4.94 16.55 -4.16
CA LEU A 294 3.70 16.02 -4.73
C LEU A 294 3.44 16.58 -6.13
N LEU A 295 3.55 17.89 -6.32
CA LEU A 295 3.40 18.54 -7.64
C LEU A 295 4.44 18.04 -8.65
N GLN A 296 5.71 17.91 -8.24
CA GLN A 296 6.76 17.35 -9.10
C GLN A 296 6.42 15.91 -9.52
N GLY A 297 5.95 15.09 -8.57
CA GLY A 297 5.54 13.71 -8.84
C GLY A 297 4.35 13.63 -9.81
N ILE A 298 3.32 14.46 -9.62
CA ILE A 298 2.17 14.53 -10.53
C ILE A 298 2.63 14.92 -11.94
N GLY A 299 3.51 15.93 -12.07
CA GLY A 299 4.07 16.31 -13.36
C GLY A 299 4.84 15.17 -14.04
N ALA A 300 5.63 14.39 -13.27
CA ALA A 300 6.32 13.20 -13.79
C ALA A 300 5.33 12.13 -14.28
N MET A 301 4.29 11.83 -13.49
CA MET A 301 3.25 10.86 -13.89
C MET A 301 2.47 11.31 -15.14
N ALA A 302 2.19 12.62 -15.26
CA ALA A 302 1.56 13.18 -16.45
C ALA A 302 2.44 13.01 -17.70
N ALA A 303 3.77 13.19 -17.55
CA ALA A 303 4.73 12.96 -18.64
C ALA A 303 4.80 11.47 -19.03
N SER A 304 4.82 10.54 -18.05
CA SER A 304 4.81 9.09 -18.31
C SER A 304 3.54 8.63 -19.05
N LEU A 305 2.41 9.31 -18.87
CA LEU A 305 1.13 9.04 -19.54
C LEU A 305 1.00 9.76 -20.90
N GLY A 306 1.88 10.69 -21.23
CA GLY A 306 1.73 11.55 -22.40
C GLY A 306 0.53 12.52 -22.29
N GLY A 307 0.16 12.92 -21.08
CA GLY A 307 -0.95 13.78 -20.71
C GLY A 307 -1.79 13.17 -19.58
N VAL A 308 -2.84 13.87 -19.16
CA VAL A 308 -3.71 13.41 -18.06
C VAL A 308 -5.14 13.86 -18.30
N ASP A 309 -6.10 12.97 -18.03
CA ASP A 309 -7.54 13.24 -18.15
C ASP A 309 -8.21 13.34 -16.77
N ALA A 310 -7.63 12.64 -15.77
CA ALA A 310 -8.15 12.67 -14.40
C ALA A 310 -7.03 12.54 -13.35
N ILE A 311 -7.23 13.18 -12.20
CA ILE A 311 -6.44 13.00 -10.99
C ILE A 311 -7.37 12.53 -9.87
N ALA A 312 -7.03 11.42 -9.23
CA ALA A 312 -7.79 10.87 -8.12
C ALA A 312 -7.01 10.99 -6.81
N LEU A 313 -7.60 11.64 -5.81
CA LEU A 313 -7.10 11.72 -4.45
C LEU A 313 -7.73 10.60 -3.59
N THR A 314 -6.89 9.85 -2.86
CA THR A 314 -7.29 8.72 -2.02
C THR A 314 -6.37 8.60 -0.81
N GLY A 315 -6.73 7.78 0.18
CA GLY A 315 -6.03 7.69 1.46
C GLY A 315 -6.35 8.85 2.39
N GLY A 316 -6.02 8.73 3.67
CA GLY A 316 -6.51 9.63 4.71
C GLY A 316 -6.27 11.12 4.46
N ILE A 317 -5.09 11.50 3.93
CA ILE A 317 -4.80 12.90 3.54
C ILE A 317 -5.57 13.24 2.26
N GLY A 318 -5.53 12.38 1.23
CA GLY A 318 -6.20 12.63 -0.03
C GLY A 318 -7.72 12.76 0.09
N GLU A 319 -8.32 12.02 1.02
CA GLU A 319 -9.75 12.02 1.26
C GLU A 319 -10.22 13.23 2.09
N HIS A 320 -9.40 13.68 3.06
CA HIS A 320 -9.86 14.62 4.08
C HIS A 320 -9.17 15.98 4.09
N ASP A 321 -8.02 16.15 3.43
CA ASP A 321 -7.34 17.45 3.35
C ASP A 321 -7.87 18.27 2.17
N HIS A 322 -8.99 18.97 2.41
CA HIS A 322 -9.63 19.82 1.39
C HIS A 322 -8.74 20.99 0.95
N ALA A 323 -7.92 21.52 1.86
CA ALA A 323 -7.03 22.64 1.53
C ALA A 323 -5.95 22.18 0.54
N LEU A 324 -5.38 20.97 0.75
CA LEU A 324 -4.42 20.39 -0.19
C LEU A 324 -5.06 20.21 -1.58
N ALA A 325 -6.31 19.73 -1.66
CA ALA A 325 -6.98 19.54 -2.93
C ALA A 325 -7.09 20.86 -3.71
N LEU A 326 -7.54 21.94 -3.07
CA LEU A 326 -7.63 23.26 -3.69
C LEU A 326 -6.24 23.80 -4.11
N GLU A 327 -5.22 23.61 -3.26
CA GLU A 327 -3.86 23.98 -3.59
C GLU A 327 -3.29 23.25 -4.82
N LEU A 328 -3.71 21.97 -5.02
CA LEU A 328 -3.30 21.18 -6.19
C LEU A 328 -4.09 21.59 -7.43
N GLU A 329 -5.40 21.80 -7.32
CA GLU A 329 -6.24 22.29 -8.43
C GLU A 329 -5.71 23.61 -8.99
N ASP A 330 -5.41 24.58 -8.12
CA ASP A 330 -4.83 25.87 -8.52
C ASP A 330 -3.45 25.71 -9.21
N ALA A 331 -2.56 24.93 -8.59
CA ALA A 331 -1.19 24.77 -9.11
C ALA A 331 -1.11 23.96 -10.41
N LEU A 332 -2.10 23.12 -10.69
CA LEU A 332 -2.15 22.23 -11.85
C LEU A 332 -3.13 22.71 -12.94
N GLY A 333 -3.65 23.94 -12.85
CA GLY A 333 -4.55 24.52 -13.84
C GLY A 333 -3.98 24.55 -15.27
N TRP A 334 -2.67 24.44 -15.43
CA TRP A 334 -2.03 24.32 -16.76
C TRP A 334 -2.24 22.94 -17.42
N LEU A 335 -2.75 21.92 -16.69
CA LEU A 335 -3.12 20.60 -17.22
C LEU A 335 -4.58 20.51 -17.69
N GLU A 336 -5.36 21.56 -17.49
CA GLU A 336 -6.79 21.57 -17.87
C GLU A 336 -7.04 21.23 -19.36
N PRO A 337 -8.12 20.53 -19.69
CA PRO A 337 -9.22 20.13 -18.79
C PRO A 337 -8.94 18.86 -18.00
N LEU A 338 -9.21 18.87 -16.68
CA LEU A 338 -8.99 17.76 -15.75
C LEU A 338 -10.28 17.37 -15.02
N HIS A 339 -10.45 16.04 -14.82
CA HIS A 339 -11.42 15.53 -13.87
C HIS A 339 -10.74 15.28 -12.51
N TRP A 340 -11.19 15.96 -11.46
CA TRP A 340 -10.78 15.71 -10.11
C TRP A 340 -11.71 14.70 -9.45
N LEU A 341 -11.14 13.59 -8.96
CA LEU A 341 -11.86 12.53 -8.27
C LEU A 341 -11.39 12.44 -6.83
N ARG A 342 -12.32 12.13 -5.93
CA ARG A 342 -12.01 11.75 -4.56
C ARG A 342 -12.59 10.37 -4.32
N ILE A 343 -11.71 9.38 -4.21
CA ILE A 343 -12.07 7.97 -4.14
C ILE A 343 -11.59 7.42 -2.81
N PRO A 344 -12.51 7.04 -1.89
CA PRO A 344 -12.13 6.40 -0.65
C PRO A 344 -11.31 5.13 -0.87
N ALA A 345 -10.29 4.93 -0.04
CA ALA A 345 -9.50 3.70 -0.08
C ALA A 345 -10.34 2.49 0.33
N ASP A 346 -10.30 1.43 -0.47
CA ASP A 346 -11.02 0.16 -0.23
C ASP A 346 -10.17 -1.04 -0.65
N GLU A 347 -8.99 -1.18 0.00
CA GLU A 347 -8.11 -2.32 -0.26
C GLU A 347 -8.77 -3.63 0.16
N GLU A 348 -9.46 -3.66 1.31
CA GLU A 348 -10.12 -4.86 1.83
C GLU A 348 -11.21 -5.36 0.87
N GLY A 349 -12.08 -4.47 0.39
CA GLY A 349 -13.12 -4.84 -0.56
C GLY A 349 -12.55 -5.33 -1.89
N LEU A 350 -11.50 -4.67 -2.41
CA LEU A 350 -10.81 -5.13 -3.62
C LEU A 350 -10.23 -6.52 -3.44
N MET A 351 -9.50 -6.77 -2.34
CA MET A 351 -8.88 -8.06 -2.04
C MET A 351 -9.91 -9.19 -2.01
N VAL A 352 -11.07 -8.95 -1.38
CA VAL A 352 -12.16 -9.94 -1.35
C VAL A 352 -12.68 -10.22 -2.76
N ARG A 353 -13.00 -9.19 -3.54
CA ARG A 353 -13.48 -9.36 -4.93
C ARG A 353 -12.49 -10.14 -5.79
N GLN A 354 -11.20 -9.82 -5.69
CA GLN A 354 -10.16 -10.50 -6.44
C GLN A 354 -10.02 -11.97 -6.05
N CYS A 355 -9.98 -12.29 -4.76
CA CYS A 355 -9.83 -13.67 -4.29
C CYS A 355 -11.07 -14.51 -4.60
N VAL A 356 -12.28 -13.95 -4.45
CA VAL A 356 -13.51 -14.65 -4.81
C VAL A 356 -13.55 -14.95 -6.32
N ALA A 357 -13.16 -14.01 -7.17
CA ALA A 357 -13.10 -14.21 -8.62
C ALA A 357 -12.03 -15.26 -8.99
N ALA A 358 -10.82 -15.18 -8.41
CA ALA A 358 -9.75 -16.14 -8.66
C ALA A 358 -10.12 -17.58 -8.22
N ARG A 359 -10.84 -17.70 -7.10
CA ARG A 359 -11.32 -18.98 -6.59
C ARG A 359 -12.30 -19.64 -7.53
N VAL A 360 -13.21 -18.88 -8.14
CA VAL A 360 -14.18 -19.41 -9.12
C VAL A 360 -13.45 -19.87 -10.39
N GLY A 361 -12.44 -19.13 -10.85
CA GLY A 361 -11.64 -19.52 -12.02
C GLY A 361 -10.67 -20.69 -11.78
N ALA A 362 -10.36 -21.00 -10.52
CA ALA A 362 -9.49 -22.13 -10.13
C ALA A 362 -10.28 -23.43 -9.82
N ALA A 363 -11.61 -23.38 -9.75
CA ALA A 363 -12.41 -24.58 -9.60
C ALA A 363 -12.26 -25.48 -10.83
N PRO A 364 -11.91 -26.77 -10.69
CA PRO A 364 -11.88 -27.70 -11.82
C PRO A 364 -13.28 -27.78 -12.46
N ALA A 365 -13.30 -27.70 -13.80
CA ALA A 365 -14.49 -27.86 -14.61
C ALA A 365 -15.11 -29.27 -14.47
#